data_7e5fc37977e03f6d0ad31ebc6464e4e3
#
_entry.id   7e5fc37977e03f6d0ad31ebc6464e4e3
#
_cell.length_a   1.000
_cell.length_b   1.000
_cell.length_c   1.000
_cell.angle_alpha   90.00
_cell.angle_beta   90.00
_cell.angle_gamma   90.00
#
_symmetry.space_group_name_H-M   'P 1'
#
loop_
_entity.id
_entity.type
_entity.pdbx_description
1 polymer ?
#
loop_
_entity_poly.entity_id
_entity_poly.type
_entity_poly.pdbx_seq_one_letter_code
_entity_poly.pdbx_strand_id
1 'polypeptide(L)'
;MSDIRSDFIRAACAPRDSGHASGTLAEADAMRAAHPELATLDIHTAAILGDDAAVEKWLQHDATLSTATAAPFGWDALTHLCFSRYLRLDASRSDGFVRAARALLDAGADPNTGFFETDHQPAPERESVLYGAAGVAHHEALTRLLLERGADPNDEEVPYHAPEGYELGAFRALLETLRLNAASLATMLLRKSDWHDLDGIRLALEYGASATGVSKWGRSPLAHAIRSDNRTAIIDLLLDHGADPTVPENGRTPFVMAAWAGRVDVMDRFSRRGFIDQWNGIDGVIGAIAHGDAARVATILALAPSLIEEVREHAALLMVRFAGVGNVAGITLLLDLGIPVDAAEPTGDGYHDRAPNATALHVAAWRARHELVALLIARGADVNLRDGRGRTPLMLAVRACVDSYWVDEQSTASIAALLTAGASVDGVPYPSGYADGDALLTAHGAT
;
A
#
# COMPACT_ATOMS: atom_id res chain seq x y z
N MET A 1 -14.73 -3.95 39.13
CA MET A 1 -15.17 -5.01 38.22
C MET A 1 -15.33 -4.36 36.85
N SER A 2 -14.63 -4.86 35.86
CA SER A 2 -14.79 -4.43 34.46
C SER A 2 -16.24 -4.73 34.05
N ASP A 3 -16.83 -3.82 33.30
CA ASP A 3 -18.16 -4.01 32.75
C ASP A 3 -18.04 -4.93 31.53
N ILE A 4 -18.47 -6.18 31.65
CA ILE A 4 -18.37 -7.21 30.59
C ILE A 4 -18.90 -6.71 29.24
N ARG A 5 -19.90 -5.85 29.25
CA ARG A 5 -20.43 -5.22 28.04
C ARG A 5 -19.39 -4.32 27.38
N SER A 6 -18.74 -3.45 28.16
CA SER A 6 -17.72 -2.54 27.65
C SER A 6 -16.50 -3.32 27.13
N ASP A 7 -16.12 -4.39 27.78
CA ASP A 7 -15.02 -5.26 27.34
C ASP A 7 -15.39 -5.98 26.05
N PHE A 8 -16.61 -6.49 25.92
CA PHE A 8 -17.09 -7.07 24.66
C PHE A 8 -17.08 -6.05 23.50
N ILE A 9 -17.55 -4.83 23.73
CA ILE A 9 -17.53 -3.78 22.68
C ILE A 9 -16.10 -3.49 22.25
N ARG A 10 -15.13 -3.38 23.17
CA ARG A 10 -13.72 -3.19 22.83
C ARG A 10 -13.12 -4.35 22.03
N ALA A 11 -13.48 -5.58 22.39
CA ALA A 11 -13.01 -6.77 21.67
C ALA A 11 -13.67 -6.94 20.29
N ALA A 12 -14.94 -6.51 20.14
CA ALA A 12 -15.74 -6.74 18.95
C ALA A 12 -15.66 -5.60 17.92
N CYS A 13 -15.25 -4.38 18.32
CA CYS A 13 -15.13 -3.23 17.43
C CYS A 13 -13.68 -2.94 17.05
N ALA A 14 -13.49 -2.21 15.95
CA ALA A 14 -12.22 -1.58 15.60
C ALA A 14 -11.75 -0.67 16.76
N PRO A 15 -10.44 -0.51 16.98
CA PRO A 15 -9.92 0.44 17.96
C PRO A 15 -10.33 1.87 17.56
N ARG A 16 -10.42 2.75 18.58
CA ARG A 16 -10.83 4.15 18.36
C ARG A 16 -9.73 5.00 17.71
N ASP A 17 -8.47 4.72 18.01
CA ASP A 17 -7.36 5.66 17.77
C ASP A 17 -6.47 5.18 16.63
N SER A 18 -6.40 4.16 16.04
CA SER A 18 -5.64 3.72 14.86
C SER A 18 -5.78 2.22 14.56
N GLY A 19 -5.37 1.81 13.38
CA GLY A 19 -5.39 0.41 12.99
C GLY A 19 -6.80 -0.17 12.90
N HIS A 20 -7.77 0.59 12.39
CA HIS A 20 -9.19 0.23 12.32
C HIS A 20 -9.44 -1.11 11.63
N ALA A 21 -8.58 -1.51 10.68
CA ALA A 21 -8.64 -2.82 10.03
C ALA A 21 -7.93 -3.95 10.83
N SER A 22 -7.49 -3.70 12.08
CA SER A 22 -6.76 -4.67 12.90
C SER A 22 -7.66 -5.57 13.75
N GLY A 23 -7.03 -6.58 14.39
CA GLY A 23 -7.65 -7.45 15.39
C GLY A 23 -8.39 -8.65 14.79
N THR A 24 -8.81 -9.53 15.70
CA THR A 24 -9.50 -10.81 15.40
C THR A 24 -10.81 -10.90 16.18
N LEU A 25 -11.60 -11.94 15.93
CA LEU A 25 -12.85 -12.21 16.66
C LEU A 25 -12.65 -13.09 17.91
N ALA A 26 -11.45 -13.64 18.15
CA ALA A 26 -11.24 -14.68 19.15
C ALA A 26 -11.70 -14.27 20.56
N GLU A 27 -11.35 -13.06 21.01
CA GLU A 27 -11.74 -12.56 22.33
C GLU A 27 -13.24 -12.27 22.43
N ALA A 28 -13.81 -11.60 21.42
CA ALA A 28 -15.22 -11.30 21.37
C ALA A 28 -16.10 -12.57 21.32
N ASP A 29 -15.67 -13.57 20.54
CA ASP A 29 -16.36 -14.88 20.47
C ASP A 29 -16.28 -15.67 21.78
N ALA A 30 -15.12 -15.63 22.46
CA ALA A 30 -14.99 -16.26 23.78
C ALA A 30 -15.92 -15.61 24.82
N MET A 31 -16.00 -14.27 24.83
CA MET A 31 -16.94 -13.53 25.69
C MET A 31 -18.38 -13.88 25.38
N ARG A 32 -18.77 -13.92 24.12
CA ARG A 32 -20.13 -14.26 23.69
C ARG A 32 -20.53 -15.71 24.03
N ALA A 33 -19.57 -16.62 23.95
CA ALA A 33 -19.80 -18.01 24.36
C ALA A 33 -20.02 -18.15 25.87
N ALA A 34 -19.29 -17.37 26.70
CA ALA A 34 -19.46 -17.35 28.15
C ALA A 34 -20.70 -16.54 28.62
N HIS A 35 -21.13 -15.53 27.83
CA HIS A 35 -22.19 -14.60 28.12
C HIS A 35 -23.13 -14.42 26.92
N PRO A 36 -23.98 -15.43 26.60
CA PRO A 36 -24.88 -15.36 25.45
C PRO A 36 -25.84 -14.18 25.44
N GLU A 37 -26.18 -13.64 26.63
CA GLU A 37 -27.04 -12.47 26.82
C GLU A 37 -26.45 -11.21 26.16
N LEU A 38 -25.15 -11.11 25.95
CA LEU A 38 -24.49 -9.99 25.28
C LEU A 38 -25.05 -9.74 23.87
N ALA A 39 -25.50 -10.78 23.17
CA ALA A 39 -26.01 -10.68 21.81
C ALA A 39 -27.23 -9.76 21.68
N THR A 40 -28.07 -9.68 22.72
CA THR A 40 -29.32 -8.92 22.70
C THR A 40 -29.47 -7.97 23.89
N LEU A 41 -28.36 -7.67 24.56
CA LEU A 41 -28.36 -6.89 25.79
C LEU A 41 -28.87 -5.47 25.58
N ASP A 42 -28.47 -4.84 24.49
CA ASP A 42 -28.96 -3.54 24.05
C ASP A 42 -28.80 -3.38 22.53
N ILE A 43 -29.23 -2.25 21.98
CA ILE A 43 -29.19 -1.96 20.55
C ILE A 43 -27.75 -1.92 20.00
N HIS A 44 -26.76 -1.50 20.79
CA HIS A 44 -25.36 -1.40 20.36
C HIS A 44 -24.72 -2.77 20.21
N THR A 45 -24.95 -3.66 21.17
CA THR A 45 -24.44 -5.05 21.08
C THR A 45 -25.12 -5.83 19.94
N ALA A 46 -26.42 -5.62 19.73
CA ALA A 46 -27.15 -6.18 18.59
C ALA A 46 -26.60 -5.64 17.25
N ALA A 47 -26.34 -4.34 17.14
CA ALA A 47 -25.76 -3.68 15.97
C ALA A 47 -24.34 -4.20 15.65
N ILE A 48 -23.48 -4.35 16.66
CA ILE A 48 -22.13 -4.95 16.54
C ILE A 48 -22.18 -6.34 15.93
N LEU A 49 -23.20 -7.12 16.24
CA LEU A 49 -23.35 -8.49 15.75
C LEU A 49 -24.13 -8.60 14.42
N GLY A 50 -24.65 -7.47 13.90
CA GLY A 50 -25.53 -7.48 12.73
C GLY A 50 -26.82 -8.27 12.97
N ASP A 51 -27.31 -8.30 14.22
CA ASP A 51 -28.59 -8.94 14.58
C ASP A 51 -29.74 -7.99 14.29
N ASP A 52 -30.24 -8.02 13.07
CA ASP A 52 -31.31 -7.16 12.57
C ASP A 52 -32.61 -7.32 13.36
N ALA A 53 -32.98 -8.55 13.74
CA ALA A 53 -34.17 -8.81 14.50
C ALA A 53 -34.11 -8.18 15.91
N ALA A 54 -32.95 -8.26 16.58
CA ALA A 54 -32.75 -7.61 17.88
C ALA A 54 -32.73 -6.09 17.74
N VAL A 55 -32.08 -5.53 16.71
CA VAL A 55 -32.08 -4.07 16.43
C VAL A 55 -33.50 -3.57 16.21
N GLU A 56 -34.28 -4.21 15.34
CA GLU A 56 -35.69 -3.84 15.09
C GLU A 56 -36.54 -3.89 16.37
N LYS A 57 -36.37 -4.91 17.20
CA LYS A 57 -37.07 -5.02 18.47
C LYS A 57 -36.78 -3.85 19.41
N TRP A 58 -35.53 -3.43 19.52
CA TRP A 58 -35.13 -2.26 20.33
C TRP A 58 -35.73 -0.99 19.77
N LEU A 59 -35.73 -0.77 18.46
CA LEU A 59 -36.29 0.42 17.80
C LEU A 59 -37.83 0.47 17.91
N GLN A 60 -38.50 -0.66 17.89
CA GLN A 60 -39.94 -0.77 18.13
C GLN A 60 -40.30 -0.36 19.57
N HIS A 61 -39.40 -0.61 20.53
CA HIS A 61 -39.61 -0.20 21.92
C HIS A 61 -39.33 1.30 22.09
N ASP A 62 -38.25 1.81 21.50
CA ASP A 62 -37.88 3.23 21.54
C ASP A 62 -37.04 3.60 20.30
N ALA A 63 -37.68 4.34 19.38
CA ALA A 63 -37.01 4.77 18.14
C ALA A 63 -35.84 5.75 18.38
N THR A 64 -35.79 6.45 19.53
CA THR A 64 -34.70 7.38 19.84
C THR A 64 -33.37 6.67 20.08
N LEU A 65 -33.37 5.35 20.28
CA LEU A 65 -32.17 4.52 20.40
C LEU A 65 -31.33 4.50 19.11
N SER A 66 -31.92 4.86 17.95
CA SER A 66 -31.20 4.95 16.68
C SER A 66 -30.03 5.96 16.71
N THR A 67 -30.14 7.01 17.55
CA THR A 67 -29.13 8.07 17.69
C THR A 67 -28.51 8.13 19.08
N ALA A 68 -28.94 7.26 20.00
CA ALA A 68 -28.39 7.20 21.34
C ALA A 68 -26.95 6.71 21.34
N THR A 69 -26.07 7.39 22.07
CA THR A 69 -24.67 7.01 22.20
C THR A 69 -24.42 6.19 23.45
N ALA A 70 -23.40 5.33 23.45
CA ALA A 70 -23.10 4.47 24.59
C ALA A 70 -21.60 4.30 24.86
N ALA A 71 -21.27 4.09 26.14
CA ALA A 71 -19.94 3.66 26.57
C ALA A 71 -19.58 2.30 25.91
N PRO A 72 -18.27 2.00 25.72
CA PRO A 72 -17.10 2.73 26.18
C PRO A 72 -16.64 3.86 25.26
N PHE A 73 -17.08 3.89 23.99
CA PHE A 73 -16.56 4.80 22.98
C PHE A 73 -17.38 6.09 22.81
N GLY A 74 -18.63 6.11 23.30
CA GLY A 74 -19.57 7.20 23.06
C GLY A 74 -20.15 7.16 21.63
N TRP A 75 -20.14 6.02 20.97
CA TRP A 75 -20.67 5.82 19.62
C TRP A 75 -22.16 5.49 19.65
N ASP A 76 -22.88 5.87 18.60
CA ASP A 76 -24.23 5.39 18.34
C ASP A 76 -24.23 3.96 17.76
N ALA A 77 -25.43 3.39 17.59
CA ALA A 77 -25.58 2.02 17.13
C ALA A 77 -25.06 1.82 15.67
N LEU A 78 -25.24 2.82 14.79
CA LEU A 78 -24.80 2.75 13.40
C LEU A 78 -23.26 2.81 13.31
N THR A 79 -22.61 3.63 14.14
CA THR A 79 -21.15 3.67 14.25
C THR A 79 -20.59 2.34 14.77
N HIS A 80 -21.19 1.77 15.83
CA HIS A 80 -20.78 0.46 16.31
C HIS A 80 -20.93 -0.64 15.24
N LEU A 81 -22.00 -0.59 14.45
CA LEU A 81 -22.25 -1.52 13.35
C LEU A 81 -21.17 -1.44 12.27
N CYS A 82 -20.86 -0.22 11.79
CA CYS A 82 -19.93 0.00 10.68
C CYS A 82 -18.47 -0.27 11.05
N PHE A 83 -18.10 -0.12 12.32
CA PHE A 83 -16.77 -0.42 12.84
C PHE A 83 -16.68 -1.78 13.55
N SER A 84 -17.68 -2.65 13.38
CA SER A 84 -17.65 -4.00 13.92
C SER A 84 -16.63 -4.88 13.20
N ARG A 85 -15.80 -5.60 13.97
CA ARG A 85 -14.94 -6.66 13.43
C ARG A 85 -15.75 -7.82 12.81
N TYR A 86 -16.98 -8.08 13.30
CA TYR A 86 -17.86 -9.08 12.70
C TYR A 86 -18.29 -8.68 11.28
N LEU A 87 -18.51 -7.39 11.00
CA LEU A 87 -18.80 -6.91 9.64
C LEU A 87 -17.69 -7.28 8.66
N ARG A 88 -16.45 -7.12 9.11
CA ARG A 88 -15.25 -7.36 8.29
C ARG A 88 -14.86 -8.83 8.20
N LEU A 89 -15.01 -9.60 9.28
CA LEU A 89 -14.40 -10.93 9.42
C LEU A 89 -15.39 -12.10 9.39
N ASP A 90 -16.71 -11.85 9.47
CA ASP A 90 -17.73 -12.88 9.42
C ASP A 90 -18.74 -12.62 8.30
N ALA A 91 -18.38 -13.02 7.09
CA ALA A 91 -19.21 -12.83 5.89
C ALA A 91 -20.60 -13.48 6.01
N SER A 92 -20.80 -14.47 6.89
CA SER A 92 -22.10 -15.11 7.10
C SER A 92 -23.15 -14.17 7.68
N ARG A 93 -22.73 -13.05 8.28
CA ARG A 93 -23.60 -12.03 8.88
C ARG A 93 -23.90 -10.83 7.96
N SER A 94 -23.31 -10.79 6.76
CA SER A 94 -23.39 -9.67 5.82
C SER A 94 -24.81 -9.13 5.63
N ASP A 95 -25.77 -9.99 5.33
CA ASP A 95 -27.16 -9.58 5.11
C ASP A 95 -27.83 -9.00 6.37
N GLY A 96 -27.48 -9.54 7.53
CA GLY A 96 -27.97 -9.04 8.83
C GLY A 96 -27.47 -7.61 9.10
N PHE A 97 -26.20 -7.33 8.84
CA PHE A 97 -25.64 -5.99 8.95
C PHE A 97 -26.36 -4.97 8.07
N VAL A 98 -26.65 -5.33 6.81
CA VAL A 98 -27.38 -4.44 5.87
C VAL A 98 -28.80 -4.18 6.35
N ARG A 99 -29.53 -5.21 6.85
CA ARG A 99 -30.88 -5.03 7.36
C ARG A 99 -30.89 -4.23 8.66
N ALA A 100 -29.97 -4.48 9.59
CA ALA A 100 -29.82 -3.72 10.82
C ALA A 100 -29.52 -2.23 10.56
N ALA A 101 -28.56 -1.95 9.64
CA ALA A 101 -28.27 -0.58 9.23
C ALA A 101 -29.49 0.11 8.60
N ARG A 102 -30.24 -0.59 7.76
CA ARG A 102 -31.49 -0.06 7.18
C ARG A 102 -32.51 0.31 8.25
N ALA A 103 -32.73 -0.54 9.24
CA ALA A 103 -33.64 -0.29 10.34
C ALA A 103 -33.20 0.95 11.17
N LEU A 104 -31.90 1.08 11.46
CA LEU A 104 -31.35 2.23 12.16
C LEU A 104 -31.57 3.54 11.37
N LEU A 105 -31.26 3.52 10.07
CA LEU A 105 -31.43 4.66 9.17
C LEU A 105 -32.91 5.03 8.97
N ASP A 106 -33.81 4.06 8.89
CA ASP A 106 -35.26 4.29 8.81
C ASP A 106 -35.83 4.88 10.11
N ALA A 107 -35.19 4.60 11.25
CA ALA A 107 -35.52 5.18 12.56
C ALA A 107 -34.82 6.53 12.82
N GLY A 108 -34.07 7.08 11.87
CA GLY A 108 -33.50 8.42 11.95
C GLY A 108 -32.01 8.49 12.32
N ALA A 109 -31.26 7.39 12.27
CA ALA A 109 -29.80 7.45 12.36
C ALA A 109 -29.23 8.30 11.22
N ASP A 110 -28.18 9.10 11.51
CA ASP A 110 -27.53 9.94 10.53
C ASP A 110 -26.54 9.10 9.68
N PRO A 111 -26.69 9.01 8.33
CA PRO A 111 -25.76 8.30 7.47
C PRO A 111 -24.37 8.93 7.44
N ASN A 112 -24.19 10.12 8.01
CA ASN A 112 -22.92 10.82 8.17
C ASN A 112 -22.41 10.80 9.62
N THR A 113 -22.98 9.99 10.51
CA THR A 113 -22.45 9.83 11.87
C THR A 113 -21.05 9.18 11.87
N GLY A 114 -20.38 9.21 13.02
CA GLY A 114 -19.04 8.66 13.19
C GLY A 114 -18.39 9.18 14.48
N PHE A 115 -17.06 9.13 14.52
CA PHE A 115 -16.30 9.62 15.68
C PHE A 115 -15.05 10.39 15.21
N PHE A 116 -14.29 10.93 16.16
CA PHE A 116 -13.01 11.57 15.89
C PHE A 116 -11.89 10.71 16.47
N GLU A 117 -10.91 10.35 15.61
CA GLU A 117 -9.64 9.81 16.03
C GLU A 117 -8.80 10.95 16.62
N THR A 118 -8.39 10.84 17.89
CA THR A 118 -7.72 11.92 18.61
C THR A 118 -6.20 11.88 18.46
N ASP A 119 -5.63 10.74 18.07
CA ASP A 119 -4.19 10.54 17.97
C ASP A 119 -3.63 11.05 16.63
N HIS A 120 -4.49 11.35 15.66
CA HIS A 120 -4.07 11.88 14.38
C HIS A 120 -3.52 13.32 14.50
N GLN A 121 -2.41 13.59 13.80
CA GLN A 121 -1.75 14.91 13.79
C GLN A 121 -1.82 15.54 12.41
N PRO A 122 -2.00 16.85 12.27
CA PRO A 122 -1.98 17.89 13.31
C PRO A 122 -3.32 18.14 14.03
N ALA A 123 -4.38 17.47 13.64
CA ALA A 123 -5.73 17.63 14.23
C ALA A 123 -6.44 16.28 14.27
N PRO A 124 -7.44 16.11 15.17
CA PRO A 124 -8.30 14.93 15.17
C PRO A 124 -8.94 14.71 13.79
N GLU A 125 -8.89 13.47 13.29
CA GLU A 125 -9.49 13.08 12.03
C GLU A 125 -10.88 12.47 12.25
N ARG A 126 -11.78 12.67 11.29
CA ARG A 126 -13.16 12.22 11.40
C ARG A 126 -13.34 10.87 10.70
N GLU A 127 -13.78 9.90 11.48
CA GLU A 127 -14.05 8.53 11.07
C GLU A 127 -15.55 8.32 10.86
N SER A 128 -16.01 8.40 9.61
CA SER A 128 -17.45 8.26 9.29
C SER A 128 -17.88 6.80 9.21
N VAL A 129 -19.19 6.55 9.36
CA VAL A 129 -19.77 5.22 9.13
C VAL A 129 -19.57 4.75 7.69
N LEU A 130 -19.49 5.65 6.72
CA LEU A 130 -19.16 5.29 5.34
C LEU A 130 -17.71 4.82 5.21
N TYR A 131 -16.77 5.44 5.92
CA TYR A 131 -15.40 4.92 6.00
C TYR A 131 -15.36 3.53 6.65
N GLY A 132 -16.07 3.34 7.76
CA GLY A 132 -16.18 2.00 8.38
C GLY A 132 -16.68 0.92 7.41
N ALA A 133 -17.68 1.23 6.60
CA ALA A 133 -18.25 0.29 5.63
C ALA A 133 -17.38 0.11 4.37
N ALA A 134 -16.85 1.21 3.79
CA ALA A 134 -16.17 1.19 2.50
C ALA A 134 -14.66 1.01 2.62
N GLY A 135 -14.00 1.61 3.64
CA GLY A 135 -12.56 1.63 3.79
C GLY A 135 -12.02 0.60 4.80
N VAL A 136 -12.81 0.26 5.84
CA VAL A 136 -12.39 -0.73 6.84
C VAL A 136 -12.89 -2.13 6.50
N ALA A 137 -14.19 -2.25 6.20
CA ALA A 137 -14.82 -3.54 5.94
C ALA A 137 -14.90 -3.91 4.46
N HIS A 138 -14.70 -2.97 3.55
CA HIS A 138 -14.88 -3.12 2.09
C HIS A 138 -16.21 -3.78 1.71
N HIS A 139 -17.27 -3.46 2.47
CA HIS A 139 -18.57 -4.12 2.37
C HIS A 139 -19.50 -3.41 1.38
N GLU A 140 -19.56 -3.90 0.14
CA GLU A 140 -20.28 -3.26 -0.97
C GLU A 140 -21.74 -2.92 -0.65
N ALA A 141 -22.54 -3.88 -0.18
CA ALA A 141 -23.98 -3.69 0.02
C ALA A 141 -24.29 -2.64 1.11
N LEU A 142 -23.48 -2.60 2.19
CA LEU A 142 -23.63 -1.59 3.24
C LEU A 142 -23.19 -0.21 2.74
N THR A 143 -22.07 -0.15 1.98
CA THR A 143 -21.60 1.09 1.33
C THR A 143 -22.70 1.67 0.43
N ARG A 144 -23.34 0.86 -0.42
CA ARG A 144 -24.45 1.28 -1.28
C ARG A 144 -25.61 1.83 -0.45
N LEU A 145 -26.02 1.12 0.59
CA LEU A 145 -27.11 1.55 1.45
C LEU A 145 -26.83 2.93 2.09
N LEU A 146 -25.64 3.14 2.65
CA LEU A 146 -25.27 4.43 3.26
C LEU A 146 -25.28 5.57 2.23
N LEU A 147 -24.75 5.31 1.02
CA LEU A 147 -24.74 6.28 -0.09
C LEU A 147 -26.14 6.62 -0.58
N GLU A 148 -27.04 5.64 -0.68
CA GLU A 148 -28.48 5.84 -0.99
C GLU A 148 -29.18 6.70 0.06
N ARG A 149 -28.76 6.62 1.31
CA ARG A 149 -29.31 7.37 2.44
C ARG A 149 -28.63 8.73 2.63
N GLY A 150 -27.71 9.13 1.79
CA GLY A 150 -27.13 10.47 1.78
C GLY A 150 -25.75 10.60 2.44
N ALA A 151 -25.06 9.50 2.72
CA ALA A 151 -23.67 9.57 3.17
C ALA A 151 -22.82 10.33 2.15
N ASP A 152 -21.88 11.15 2.64
CA ASP A 152 -20.96 11.94 1.81
C ASP A 152 -19.77 11.06 1.37
N PRO A 153 -19.60 10.80 0.05
CA PRO A 153 -18.47 10.01 -0.46
C PRO A 153 -17.14 10.76 -0.47
N ASN A 154 -17.13 12.07 -0.15
CA ASN A 154 -15.96 12.94 -0.21
C ASN A 154 -15.32 13.21 1.17
N ASP A 155 -15.74 12.50 2.18
CA ASP A 155 -15.03 12.49 3.46
C ASP A 155 -13.60 11.97 3.20
N GLU A 156 -12.59 12.57 3.84
CA GLU A 156 -11.19 12.37 3.43
C GLU A 156 -10.72 10.91 3.56
N GLU A 157 -11.23 10.18 4.55
CA GLU A 157 -10.86 8.79 4.82
C GLU A 157 -11.46 7.82 3.80
N VAL A 158 -12.67 8.09 3.31
CA VAL A 158 -13.33 7.24 2.33
C VAL A 158 -12.54 7.15 1.01
N PRO A 159 -12.18 8.26 0.33
CA PRO A 159 -11.37 8.21 -0.89
C PRO A 159 -9.96 7.66 -0.68
N TYR A 160 -9.43 7.74 0.53
CA TYR A 160 -8.10 7.26 0.85
C TYR A 160 -8.06 5.75 1.06
N HIS A 161 -9.00 5.18 1.82
CA HIS A 161 -8.99 3.77 2.24
C HIS A 161 -9.88 2.83 1.41
N ALA A 162 -10.98 3.31 0.84
CA ALA A 162 -11.83 2.44 0.00
C ALA A 162 -11.11 1.83 -1.22
N PRO A 163 -10.04 2.43 -1.79
CA PRO A 163 -9.24 1.82 -2.83
C PRO A 163 -8.28 0.72 -2.35
N GLU A 164 -8.10 0.50 -1.06
CA GLU A 164 -7.16 -0.50 -0.56
C GLU A 164 -7.60 -1.93 -0.92
N GLY A 165 -6.63 -2.77 -1.26
CA GLY A 165 -6.91 -4.13 -1.72
C GLY A 165 -7.40 -4.21 -3.19
N TYR A 166 -7.80 -5.42 -3.58
CA TYR A 166 -8.23 -5.75 -4.96
C TYR A 166 -9.75 -5.94 -5.07
N GLU A 167 -10.47 -5.86 -3.99
CA GLU A 167 -11.93 -5.93 -3.94
C GLU A 167 -12.53 -4.61 -4.45
N LEU A 168 -13.26 -4.66 -5.56
CA LEU A 168 -13.77 -3.45 -6.22
C LEU A 168 -15.22 -3.10 -5.87
N GLY A 169 -15.90 -3.88 -5.03
CA GLY A 169 -17.33 -3.70 -4.75
C GLY A 169 -17.67 -2.34 -4.12
N ALA A 170 -17.08 -2.03 -2.96
CA ALA A 170 -17.28 -0.75 -2.28
C ALA A 170 -16.71 0.42 -3.10
N PHE A 171 -15.54 0.24 -3.69
CA PHE A 171 -14.89 1.22 -4.58
C PHE A 171 -15.81 1.59 -5.77
N ARG A 172 -16.39 0.60 -6.45
CA ARG A 172 -17.36 0.79 -7.53
C ARG A 172 -18.62 1.51 -7.05
N ALA A 173 -19.15 1.12 -5.88
CA ALA A 173 -20.34 1.76 -5.33
C ALA A 173 -20.14 3.27 -5.11
N LEU A 174 -18.95 3.69 -4.67
CA LEU A 174 -18.60 5.11 -4.53
C LEU A 174 -18.57 5.82 -5.88
N LEU A 175 -17.88 5.25 -6.88
CA LEU A 175 -17.75 5.82 -8.23
C LEU A 175 -19.12 5.97 -8.92
N GLU A 176 -20.00 4.99 -8.81
CA GLU A 176 -21.34 4.97 -9.42
C GLU A 176 -22.26 6.07 -8.88
N THR A 177 -21.97 6.67 -7.72
CA THR A 177 -22.74 7.80 -7.23
C THR A 177 -22.62 9.04 -8.11
N LEU A 178 -21.52 9.20 -8.84
CA LEU A 178 -21.14 10.40 -9.58
C LEU A 178 -21.09 11.69 -8.71
N ARG A 179 -20.96 11.52 -7.39
CA ARG A 179 -20.89 12.63 -6.42
C ARG A 179 -19.47 12.90 -5.92
N LEU A 180 -18.49 12.07 -6.33
CA LEU A 180 -17.09 12.29 -5.97
C LEU A 180 -16.56 13.56 -6.66
N ASN A 181 -15.91 14.40 -5.88
CA ASN A 181 -15.22 15.58 -6.42
C ASN A 181 -13.87 15.21 -7.04
N ALA A 182 -13.24 16.16 -7.75
CA ALA A 182 -11.98 15.93 -8.43
C ALA A 182 -10.83 15.52 -7.48
N ALA A 183 -10.81 16.04 -6.25
CA ALA A 183 -9.78 15.71 -5.27
C ALA A 183 -9.92 14.28 -4.76
N SER A 184 -11.17 13.85 -4.48
CA SER A 184 -11.49 12.48 -4.08
C SER A 184 -11.14 11.48 -5.18
N LEU A 185 -11.54 11.75 -6.44
CA LEU A 185 -11.19 10.92 -7.59
C LEU A 185 -9.67 10.82 -7.80
N ALA A 186 -8.93 11.93 -7.65
CA ALA A 186 -7.48 11.92 -7.75
C ALA A 186 -6.83 11.08 -6.64
N THR A 187 -7.33 11.19 -5.40
CA THR A 187 -6.88 10.37 -4.27
C THR A 187 -7.12 8.88 -4.56
N MET A 188 -8.33 8.51 -4.96
CA MET A 188 -8.70 7.13 -5.26
C MET A 188 -7.84 6.54 -6.38
N LEU A 189 -7.53 7.32 -7.43
CA LEU A 189 -6.68 6.88 -8.54
C LEU A 189 -5.24 6.62 -8.08
N LEU A 190 -4.66 7.52 -7.27
CA LEU A 190 -3.32 7.31 -6.73
C LEU A 190 -3.26 6.11 -5.78
N ARG A 191 -4.24 5.95 -4.90
CA ARG A 191 -4.29 4.82 -3.97
C ARG A 191 -4.41 3.47 -4.71
N LYS A 192 -5.17 3.39 -5.80
CA LYS A 192 -5.19 2.20 -6.68
C LYS A 192 -3.83 1.94 -7.34
N SER A 193 -3.05 2.98 -7.62
CA SER A 193 -1.66 2.83 -8.10
C SER A 193 -0.74 2.25 -7.02
N ASP A 194 -0.95 2.58 -5.74
CA ASP A 194 -0.19 1.97 -4.62
C ASP A 194 -0.43 0.45 -4.53
N TRP A 195 -1.60 -0.02 -4.92
CA TRP A 195 -1.97 -1.44 -4.97
C TRP A 195 -1.65 -2.12 -6.31
N HIS A 196 -1.05 -1.41 -7.28
CA HIS A 196 -0.77 -1.92 -8.63
C HIS A 196 -2.02 -2.50 -9.34
N ASP A 197 -3.21 -2.00 -8.98
CA ASP A 197 -4.50 -2.52 -9.43
C ASP A 197 -4.91 -1.89 -10.76
N LEU A 198 -4.58 -2.56 -11.86
CA LEU A 198 -4.89 -2.10 -13.22
C LEU A 198 -6.40 -1.93 -13.45
N ASP A 199 -7.22 -2.85 -12.93
CA ASP A 199 -8.65 -2.83 -13.14
C ASP A 199 -9.33 -1.73 -12.31
N GLY A 200 -8.86 -1.50 -11.09
CA GLY A 200 -9.30 -0.38 -10.28
C GLY A 200 -8.92 0.97 -10.87
N ILE A 201 -7.71 1.11 -11.42
CA ILE A 201 -7.28 2.34 -12.13
C ILE A 201 -8.16 2.58 -13.36
N ARG A 202 -8.40 1.54 -14.17
CA ARG A 202 -9.29 1.62 -15.33
C ARG A 202 -10.68 2.09 -14.92
N LEU A 203 -11.24 1.47 -13.90
CA LEU A 203 -12.56 1.81 -13.38
C LEU A 203 -12.61 3.29 -12.92
N ALA A 204 -11.61 3.76 -12.17
CA ALA A 204 -11.56 5.16 -11.74
C ALA A 204 -11.54 6.13 -12.93
N LEU A 205 -10.75 5.83 -13.98
CA LEU A 205 -10.66 6.64 -15.19
C LEU A 205 -11.99 6.65 -15.97
N GLU A 206 -12.68 5.51 -16.08
CA GLU A 206 -14.01 5.39 -16.70
C GLU A 206 -15.07 6.25 -15.98
N TYR A 207 -14.94 6.43 -14.67
CA TYR A 207 -15.83 7.28 -13.87
C TYR A 207 -15.32 8.72 -13.67
N GLY A 208 -14.36 9.15 -14.49
CA GLY A 208 -13.98 10.56 -14.61
C GLY A 208 -12.78 10.98 -13.74
N ALA A 209 -12.02 10.05 -13.15
CA ALA A 209 -10.73 10.40 -12.58
C ALA A 209 -9.79 10.90 -13.70
N SER A 210 -9.02 11.95 -13.41
CA SER A 210 -8.14 12.57 -14.39
C SER A 210 -6.75 11.95 -14.39
N ALA A 211 -6.29 11.43 -15.54
CA ALA A 211 -4.90 11.00 -15.72
C ALA A 211 -3.90 12.17 -15.76
N THR A 212 -4.38 13.41 -15.94
CA THR A 212 -3.57 14.64 -15.97
C THR A 212 -3.73 15.51 -14.74
N GLY A 213 -4.65 15.13 -13.82
CA GLY A 213 -4.91 15.86 -12.59
C GLY A 213 -3.74 15.75 -11.61
N VAL A 214 -3.69 16.70 -10.67
CA VAL A 214 -2.70 16.71 -9.58
C VAL A 214 -3.43 16.46 -8.27
N SER A 215 -2.97 15.50 -7.49
CA SER A 215 -3.54 15.18 -6.18
C SER A 215 -3.24 16.24 -5.12
N LYS A 216 -3.89 16.13 -3.95
CA LYS A 216 -3.61 16.98 -2.78
C LYS A 216 -2.13 16.92 -2.33
N TRP A 217 -1.38 15.90 -2.72
CA TRP A 217 0.06 15.80 -2.44
C TRP A 217 0.95 16.37 -3.55
N GLY A 218 0.40 17.10 -4.51
CA GLY A 218 1.14 17.70 -5.62
C GLY A 218 1.69 16.70 -6.62
N ARG A 219 1.04 15.52 -6.80
CA ARG A 219 1.52 14.44 -7.69
C ARG A 219 0.52 14.13 -8.77
N SER A 220 1.01 13.99 -10.00
CA SER A 220 0.27 13.43 -11.11
C SER A 220 0.19 11.91 -11.01
N PRO A 221 -0.86 11.26 -11.57
CA PRO A 221 -0.97 9.81 -11.60
C PRO A 221 0.22 9.12 -12.30
N LEU A 222 0.75 9.71 -13.36
CA LEU A 222 1.89 9.15 -14.10
C LEU A 222 3.19 9.19 -13.28
N ALA A 223 3.50 10.33 -12.66
CA ALA A 223 4.67 10.45 -11.78
C ALA A 223 4.56 9.53 -10.57
N HIS A 224 3.35 9.40 -10.00
CA HIS A 224 3.08 8.48 -8.90
C HIS A 224 3.28 7.01 -9.32
N ALA A 225 2.73 6.61 -10.47
CA ALA A 225 2.87 5.24 -10.99
C ALA A 225 4.33 4.86 -11.28
N ILE A 226 5.16 5.80 -11.76
CA ILE A 226 6.60 5.58 -11.95
C ILE A 226 7.29 5.39 -10.59
N ARG A 227 7.02 6.27 -9.63
CA ARG A 227 7.60 6.19 -8.29
C ARG A 227 7.23 4.91 -7.57
N SER A 228 5.99 4.47 -7.70
CA SER A 228 5.45 3.26 -7.07
C SER A 228 5.84 1.97 -7.81
N ASP A 229 6.68 2.06 -8.83
CA ASP A 229 7.15 0.93 -9.66
C ASP A 229 5.98 0.14 -10.31
N ASN A 230 4.96 0.86 -10.77
CA ASN A 230 3.81 0.23 -11.41
C ASN A 230 4.20 -0.46 -12.72
N ARG A 231 3.46 -1.53 -13.05
CA ARG A 231 3.62 -2.27 -14.31
C ARG A 231 3.38 -1.35 -15.51
N THR A 232 4.07 -1.65 -16.62
CA THR A 232 3.95 -0.86 -17.85
C THR A 232 2.53 -0.78 -18.41
N ALA A 233 1.68 -1.76 -18.11
CA ALA A 233 0.26 -1.71 -18.47
C ALA A 233 -0.50 -0.53 -17.83
N ILE A 234 -0.16 -0.18 -16.59
CA ILE A 234 -0.71 0.99 -15.89
C ILE A 234 -0.17 2.28 -16.52
N ILE A 235 1.13 2.33 -16.83
CA ILE A 235 1.74 3.45 -17.54
C ILE A 235 1.05 3.68 -18.88
N ASP A 236 0.85 2.61 -19.69
CA ASP A 236 0.16 2.70 -20.97
C ASP A 236 -1.26 3.21 -20.81
N LEU A 237 -2.01 2.70 -19.83
CA LEU A 237 -3.38 3.13 -19.56
C LEU A 237 -3.46 4.63 -19.23
N LEU A 238 -2.55 5.15 -18.42
CA LEU A 238 -2.48 6.58 -18.08
C LEU A 238 -2.14 7.43 -19.32
N LEU A 239 -1.18 6.98 -20.14
CA LEU A 239 -0.83 7.66 -21.39
C LEU A 239 -2.00 7.67 -22.39
N ASP A 240 -2.75 6.57 -22.51
CA ASP A 240 -3.94 6.46 -23.37
C ASP A 240 -5.06 7.42 -22.91
N HIS A 241 -5.06 7.81 -21.63
CA HIS A 241 -5.98 8.82 -21.07
C HIS A 241 -5.37 10.23 -20.99
N GLY A 242 -4.28 10.47 -21.74
CA GLY A 242 -3.74 11.81 -21.96
C GLY A 242 -2.67 12.26 -20.96
N ALA A 243 -2.14 11.38 -20.09
CA ALA A 243 -0.98 11.72 -19.27
C ALA A 243 0.22 12.08 -20.17
N ASP A 244 0.91 13.17 -19.83
CA ASP A 244 2.06 13.68 -20.59
C ASP A 244 3.36 13.53 -19.77
N PRO A 245 4.31 12.69 -20.23
CA PRO A 245 5.56 12.47 -19.52
C PRO A 245 6.55 13.64 -19.61
N THR A 246 6.26 14.68 -20.38
CA THR A 246 7.12 15.87 -20.58
C THR A 246 6.70 17.06 -19.71
N VAL A 247 5.56 16.98 -19.02
CA VAL A 247 5.10 18.02 -18.10
C VAL A 247 5.87 17.90 -16.76
N PRO A 248 6.64 18.92 -16.35
CA PRO A 248 7.46 18.84 -15.15
C PRO A 248 6.60 18.87 -13.88
N GLU A 249 6.98 18.03 -12.91
CA GLU A 249 6.47 17.99 -11.55
C GLU A 249 7.64 18.12 -10.57
N ASN A 250 7.59 19.11 -9.67
CA ASN A 250 8.68 19.40 -8.74
C ASN A 250 10.07 19.53 -9.42
N GLY A 251 10.11 20.15 -10.59
CA GLY A 251 11.33 20.42 -11.35
C GLY A 251 11.86 19.26 -12.19
N ARG A 252 11.16 18.11 -12.24
CA ARG A 252 11.52 16.98 -13.12
C ARG A 252 10.30 16.49 -13.88
N THR A 253 10.50 16.11 -15.13
CA THR A 253 9.47 15.44 -15.92
C THR A 253 9.31 13.97 -15.49
N PRO A 254 8.14 13.35 -15.65
CA PRO A 254 7.99 11.90 -15.50
C PRO A 254 9.00 11.11 -16.32
N PHE A 255 9.43 11.60 -17.46
CA PHE A 255 10.46 10.98 -18.29
C PHE A 255 11.82 10.94 -17.54
N VAL A 256 12.25 12.07 -16.98
CA VAL A 256 13.47 12.15 -16.14
C VAL A 256 13.31 11.31 -14.88
N MET A 257 12.13 11.31 -14.25
CA MET A 257 11.86 10.46 -13.08
C MET A 257 12.05 8.96 -13.40
N ALA A 258 11.60 8.50 -14.58
CA ALA A 258 11.81 7.13 -15.02
C ALA A 258 13.29 6.80 -15.18
N ALA A 259 14.10 7.72 -15.71
CA ALA A 259 15.55 7.57 -15.82
C ALA A 259 16.21 7.41 -14.43
N TRP A 260 15.89 8.30 -13.49
CA TRP A 260 16.40 8.25 -12.12
C TRP A 260 15.92 7.03 -11.31
N ALA A 261 14.80 6.43 -11.72
CA ALA A 261 14.31 5.16 -11.17
C ALA A 261 14.93 3.92 -11.84
N GLY A 262 15.67 4.09 -12.95
CA GLY A 262 16.20 2.97 -13.73
C GLY A 262 15.15 2.26 -14.61
N ARG A 263 13.96 2.86 -14.80
CA ARG A 263 12.82 2.30 -15.53
C ARG A 263 12.97 2.49 -17.05
N VAL A 264 13.94 1.76 -17.63
CA VAL A 264 14.18 1.76 -19.10
C VAL A 264 12.93 1.34 -19.87
N ASP A 265 12.19 0.37 -19.35
CA ASP A 265 10.93 -0.11 -19.91
C ASP A 265 9.90 1.03 -20.08
N VAL A 266 9.85 1.96 -19.13
CA VAL A 266 8.97 3.15 -19.18
C VAL A 266 9.52 4.20 -20.14
N MET A 267 10.83 4.49 -20.06
CA MET A 267 11.49 5.45 -20.98
C MET A 267 11.32 5.05 -22.45
N ASP A 268 11.48 3.78 -22.76
CA ASP A 268 11.30 3.23 -24.10
C ASP A 268 9.84 3.34 -24.59
N ARG A 269 8.86 3.22 -23.67
CA ARG A 269 7.45 3.44 -24.00
C ARG A 269 7.16 4.89 -24.35
N PHE A 270 7.69 5.83 -23.58
CA PHE A 270 7.57 7.26 -23.88
C PHE A 270 8.16 7.58 -25.25
N SER A 271 9.37 7.10 -25.52
CA SER A 271 10.05 7.29 -26.81
C SER A 271 9.29 6.68 -27.98
N ARG A 272 8.76 5.46 -27.83
CA ARG A 272 7.95 4.79 -28.88
C ARG A 272 6.64 5.49 -29.17
N ARG A 273 6.07 6.23 -28.20
CA ARG A 273 4.88 7.06 -28.37
C ARG A 273 5.20 8.46 -28.93
N GLY A 274 6.47 8.74 -29.23
CA GLY A 274 6.92 9.99 -29.82
C GLY A 274 7.19 11.11 -28.82
N PHE A 275 7.14 10.84 -27.53
CA PHE A 275 7.57 11.82 -26.53
C PHE A 275 9.09 11.97 -26.58
N ILE A 276 9.55 13.22 -26.57
CA ILE A 276 10.98 13.56 -26.58
C ILE A 276 11.23 14.49 -25.40
N ASP A 277 12.14 14.11 -24.53
CA ASP A 277 12.62 14.98 -23.47
C ASP A 277 14.05 15.44 -23.76
N GLN A 278 14.35 16.71 -23.49
CA GLN A 278 15.69 17.27 -23.66
C GLN A 278 16.45 17.18 -22.35
N TRP A 279 17.31 16.17 -22.27
CA TRP A 279 18.08 15.91 -21.08
C TRP A 279 19.45 16.58 -21.16
N ASN A 280 19.74 17.43 -20.19
CA ASN A 280 21.02 18.12 -20.07
C ASN A 280 21.68 17.76 -18.73
N GLY A 281 22.98 17.95 -18.64
CA GLY A 281 23.73 17.76 -17.40
C GLY A 281 23.59 16.34 -16.85
N ILE A 282 23.35 16.26 -15.54
CA ILE A 282 23.27 14.99 -14.80
C ILE A 282 22.13 14.08 -15.28
N ASP A 283 20.97 14.63 -15.66
CA ASP A 283 19.83 13.82 -16.11
C ASP A 283 20.16 13.06 -17.41
N GLY A 284 20.94 13.69 -18.32
CA GLY A 284 21.42 13.03 -19.54
C GLY A 284 22.38 11.87 -19.27
N VAL A 285 23.30 12.05 -18.30
CA VAL A 285 24.20 10.98 -17.87
C VAL A 285 23.44 9.84 -17.24
N ILE A 286 22.51 10.13 -16.31
CA ILE A 286 21.73 9.10 -15.62
C ILE A 286 20.84 8.33 -16.61
N GLY A 287 20.23 9.02 -17.58
CA GLY A 287 19.45 8.36 -18.62
C GLY A 287 20.29 7.40 -19.46
N ALA A 288 21.53 7.80 -19.82
CA ALA A 288 22.46 6.93 -20.53
C ALA A 288 22.94 5.75 -19.67
N ILE A 289 23.21 5.99 -18.37
CA ILE A 289 23.54 4.92 -17.42
C ILE A 289 22.39 3.94 -17.27
N ALA A 290 21.16 4.42 -17.13
CA ALA A 290 19.98 3.56 -17.01
C ALA A 290 19.84 2.60 -18.22
N HIS A 291 20.11 3.09 -19.43
CA HIS A 291 20.13 2.26 -20.65
C HIS A 291 21.38 1.35 -20.79
N GLY A 292 22.38 1.49 -19.91
CA GLY A 292 23.65 0.78 -20.08
C GLY A 292 24.47 1.28 -21.28
N ASP A 293 24.21 2.52 -21.77
CA ASP A 293 24.89 3.09 -22.93
C ASP A 293 26.24 3.73 -22.55
N ALA A 294 27.26 2.88 -22.42
CA ALA A 294 28.61 3.31 -22.04
C ALA A 294 29.22 4.30 -23.03
N ALA A 295 28.91 4.18 -24.34
CA ALA A 295 29.45 5.09 -25.36
C ALA A 295 28.87 6.50 -25.20
N ARG A 296 27.58 6.61 -24.94
CA ARG A 296 26.91 7.88 -24.66
C ARG A 296 27.40 8.52 -23.36
N VAL A 297 27.54 7.72 -22.29
CA VAL A 297 28.11 8.19 -21.02
C VAL A 297 29.51 8.75 -21.24
N ALA A 298 30.39 8.02 -21.93
CA ALA A 298 31.75 8.47 -22.25
C ALA A 298 31.73 9.79 -23.04
N THR A 299 30.84 9.92 -24.03
CA THR A 299 30.70 11.13 -24.85
C THR A 299 30.29 12.34 -23.98
N ILE A 300 29.29 12.16 -23.10
CA ILE A 300 28.81 13.25 -22.22
C ILE A 300 29.92 13.66 -21.23
N LEU A 301 30.58 12.70 -20.59
CA LEU A 301 31.66 12.96 -19.62
C LEU A 301 32.91 13.56 -20.27
N ALA A 302 33.18 13.29 -21.55
CA ALA A 302 34.26 13.96 -22.29
C ALA A 302 33.97 15.46 -22.48
N LEU A 303 32.70 15.84 -22.64
CA LEU A 303 32.29 17.24 -22.78
C LEU A 303 32.12 17.96 -21.43
N ALA A 304 31.73 17.24 -20.39
CA ALA A 304 31.48 17.76 -19.05
C ALA A 304 32.02 16.81 -17.96
N PRO A 305 33.35 16.76 -17.73
CA PRO A 305 33.97 15.79 -16.82
C PRO A 305 33.49 15.90 -15.35
N SER A 306 33.05 17.05 -14.91
CA SER A 306 32.56 17.26 -13.54
C SER A 306 31.27 16.47 -13.23
N LEU A 307 30.52 16.07 -14.23
CA LEU A 307 29.29 15.30 -14.04
C LEU A 307 29.51 13.94 -13.37
N ILE A 308 30.72 13.38 -13.46
CA ILE A 308 31.03 12.12 -12.76
C ILE A 308 30.98 12.28 -11.24
N GLU A 309 31.36 13.44 -10.71
CA GLU A 309 31.26 13.70 -9.27
C GLU A 309 29.79 13.85 -8.83
N GLU A 310 28.94 14.48 -9.65
CA GLU A 310 27.50 14.54 -9.40
C GLU A 310 26.87 13.14 -9.44
N VAL A 311 27.30 12.26 -10.35
CA VAL A 311 26.88 10.84 -10.36
C VAL A 311 27.31 10.13 -9.07
N ARG A 312 28.54 10.38 -8.58
CA ARG A 312 29.03 9.82 -7.31
C ARG A 312 28.27 10.29 -6.10
N GLU A 313 27.86 11.55 -6.05
CA GLU A 313 27.00 12.09 -4.97
C GLU A 313 25.65 11.37 -4.90
N HIS A 314 25.10 10.94 -6.02
CA HIS A 314 23.84 10.22 -6.11
C HIS A 314 23.97 8.70 -6.21
N ALA A 315 25.20 8.18 -6.18
CA ALA A 315 25.50 6.78 -6.52
C ALA A 315 24.72 5.78 -5.66
N ALA A 316 24.71 5.95 -4.34
CA ALA A 316 24.01 5.05 -3.45
C ALA A 316 22.50 5.00 -3.74
N LEU A 317 21.88 6.15 -4.02
CA LEU A 317 20.48 6.25 -4.39
C LEU A 317 20.19 5.57 -5.74
N LEU A 318 21.06 5.77 -6.75
CA LEU A 318 20.91 5.14 -8.05
C LEU A 318 21.06 3.62 -7.95
N MET A 319 22.07 3.15 -7.19
CA MET A 319 22.31 1.72 -6.97
C MET A 319 21.07 1.01 -6.38
N VAL A 320 20.47 1.56 -5.32
CA VAL A 320 19.29 0.95 -4.68
C VAL A 320 18.01 1.06 -5.53
N ARG A 321 17.82 2.14 -6.28
CA ARG A 321 16.68 2.31 -7.18
C ARG A 321 16.76 1.34 -8.36
N PHE A 322 17.91 1.29 -9.02
CA PHE A 322 18.14 0.39 -10.16
C PHE A 322 18.07 -1.08 -9.74
N ALA A 323 18.52 -1.38 -8.51
CA ALA A 323 18.36 -2.70 -7.93
C ALA A 323 16.89 -3.08 -7.72
N GLY A 324 16.06 -2.16 -7.25
CA GLY A 324 14.63 -2.39 -7.02
C GLY A 324 13.87 -2.78 -8.28
N VAL A 325 14.17 -2.12 -9.39
CA VAL A 325 13.53 -2.40 -10.69
C VAL A 325 14.25 -3.47 -11.52
N GLY A 326 15.38 -3.98 -11.03
CA GLY A 326 16.15 -5.04 -11.72
C GLY A 326 16.94 -4.55 -12.94
N ASN A 327 17.38 -3.29 -12.94
CA ASN A 327 18.17 -2.73 -14.04
C ASN A 327 19.63 -3.20 -13.99
N VAL A 328 19.88 -4.38 -14.54
CA VAL A 328 21.21 -5.02 -14.59
C VAL A 328 22.21 -4.19 -15.38
N ALA A 329 21.80 -3.64 -16.53
CA ALA A 329 22.68 -2.85 -17.40
C ALA A 329 23.15 -1.56 -16.71
N GLY A 330 22.23 -0.83 -16.09
CA GLY A 330 22.56 0.39 -15.36
C GLY A 330 23.47 0.14 -14.15
N ILE A 331 23.18 -0.90 -13.35
CA ILE A 331 24.05 -1.31 -12.22
C ILE A 331 25.44 -1.70 -12.72
N THR A 332 25.52 -2.49 -13.78
CA THR A 332 26.82 -2.88 -14.37
C THR A 332 27.63 -1.64 -14.74
N LEU A 333 27.02 -0.68 -15.42
CA LEU A 333 27.71 0.52 -15.85
C LEU A 333 28.11 1.43 -14.66
N LEU A 334 27.28 1.53 -13.61
CA LEU A 334 27.66 2.24 -12.38
C LEU A 334 28.91 1.61 -11.73
N LEU A 335 28.96 0.29 -11.63
CA LEU A 335 30.11 -0.44 -11.09
C LEU A 335 31.37 -0.23 -11.98
N ASP A 336 31.23 -0.25 -13.30
CA ASP A 336 32.32 -0.03 -14.26
C ASP A 336 32.84 1.43 -14.23
N LEU A 337 32.00 2.40 -13.80
CA LEU A 337 32.38 3.77 -13.50
C LEU A 337 33.07 3.93 -12.14
N GLY A 338 33.27 2.84 -11.40
CA GLY A 338 33.98 2.84 -10.12
C GLY A 338 33.09 3.16 -8.91
N ILE A 339 31.76 3.04 -9.03
CA ILE A 339 30.86 3.16 -7.87
C ILE A 339 31.04 1.92 -6.99
N PRO A 340 31.21 2.07 -5.67
CA PRO A 340 31.35 0.95 -4.76
C PRO A 340 30.10 0.04 -4.80
N VAL A 341 30.32 -1.27 -4.87
CA VAL A 341 29.21 -2.27 -4.92
C VAL A 341 28.34 -2.22 -3.67
N ASP A 342 28.95 -1.91 -2.53
CA ASP A 342 28.29 -1.79 -1.23
C ASP A 342 27.92 -0.33 -0.88
N ALA A 343 27.77 0.54 -1.87
CA ALA A 343 27.29 1.91 -1.65
C ALA A 343 25.94 1.86 -0.93
N ALA A 344 25.94 2.36 0.32
CA ALA A 344 24.77 2.30 1.21
C ALA A 344 23.97 3.62 1.13
N GLU A 345 22.66 3.52 0.93
CA GLU A 345 21.77 4.68 0.86
C GLU A 345 21.31 5.08 2.27
N PRO A 346 21.64 6.32 2.75
CA PRO A 346 21.55 6.66 4.17
C PRO A 346 20.12 6.94 4.67
N THR A 347 19.16 7.29 3.79
CA THR A 347 17.86 7.81 4.23
C THR A 347 16.76 6.75 4.31
N GLY A 348 16.86 5.68 3.53
CA GLY A 348 15.80 4.69 3.39
C GLY A 348 14.58 5.20 2.60
N ASP A 349 13.55 4.37 2.51
CA ASP A 349 12.26 4.70 1.89
C ASP A 349 11.18 3.79 2.46
N GLY A 350 10.31 4.32 3.31
CA GLY A 350 9.25 3.55 3.98
C GLY A 350 8.22 2.97 3.01
N TYR A 351 7.97 3.65 1.89
CA TYR A 351 7.03 3.17 0.88
C TYR A 351 7.49 1.84 0.25
N HIS A 352 8.79 1.68 0.01
CA HIS A 352 9.38 0.46 -0.55
C HIS A 352 9.95 -0.49 0.52
N ASP A 353 9.67 -0.27 1.80
CA ASP A 353 10.26 -0.98 2.96
C ASP A 353 11.80 -1.06 2.90
N ARG A 354 12.43 -0.02 2.35
CA ARG A 354 13.86 0.11 2.32
C ARG A 354 14.34 0.83 3.59
N ALA A 355 15.14 0.16 4.38
CA ALA A 355 15.75 0.77 5.56
C ALA A 355 16.86 1.75 5.19
N PRO A 356 17.20 2.71 6.08
CA PRO A 356 18.46 3.45 5.97
C PRO A 356 19.66 2.49 5.84
N ASN A 357 20.70 2.91 5.17
CA ASN A 357 21.92 2.13 4.91
C ASN A 357 21.71 0.80 4.16
N ALA A 358 20.59 0.65 3.45
CA ALA A 358 20.42 -0.47 2.53
C ALA A 358 21.35 -0.33 1.33
N THR A 359 21.95 -1.44 0.88
CA THR A 359 22.74 -1.53 -0.35
C THR A 359 21.89 -2.07 -1.51
N ALA A 360 22.41 -2.02 -2.73
CA ALA A 360 21.79 -2.64 -3.89
C ALA A 360 21.47 -4.13 -3.67
N LEU A 361 22.36 -4.88 -2.97
CA LEU A 361 22.16 -6.29 -2.66
C LEU A 361 20.96 -6.52 -1.72
N HIS A 362 20.76 -5.68 -0.70
CA HIS A 362 19.58 -5.73 0.16
C HIS A 362 18.28 -5.56 -0.65
N VAL A 363 18.26 -4.56 -1.53
CA VAL A 363 17.06 -4.26 -2.33
C VAL A 363 16.82 -5.34 -3.40
N ALA A 364 17.85 -5.80 -4.08
CA ALA A 364 17.74 -6.89 -5.07
C ALA A 364 17.20 -8.17 -4.42
N ALA A 365 17.67 -8.51 -3.21
CA ALA A 365 17.21 -9.67 -2.45
C ALA A 365 15.73 -9.53 -2.05
N TRP A 366 15.34 -8.37 -1.51
CA TRP A 366 13.95 -8.07 -1.13
C TRP A 366 12.98 -8.09 -2.31
N ARG A 367 13.43 -7.59 -3.47
CA ARG A 367 12.59 -7.48 -4.67
C ARG A 367 12.67 -8.72 -5.58
N ALA A 368 13.23 -9.84 -5.11
CA ALA A 368 13.42 -11.11 -5.85
C ALA A 368 14.12 -10.93 -7.22
N ARG A 369 15.09 -9.99 -7.30
CA ARG A 369 15.87 -9.73 -8.52
C ARG A 369 17.07 -10.69 -8.59
N HIS A 370 16.79 -11.97 -8.82
CA HIS A 370 17.75 -13.07 -8.68
C HIS A 370 19.01 -12.90 -9.52
N GLU A 371 18.88 -12.46 -10.79
CA GLU A 371 20.01 -12.19 -11.68
C GLU A 371 20.91 -11.09 -11.09
N LEU A 372 20.31 -10.04 -10.54
CA LEU A 372 21.05 -8.94 -9.97
C LEU A 372 21.72 -9.31 -8.64
N VAL A 373 21.11 -10.17 -7.83
CA VAL A 373 21.74 -10.76 -6.63
C VAL A 373 23.01 -11.50 -7.04
N ALA A 374 22.94 -12.34 -8.06
CA ALA A 374 24.11 -13.08 -8.55
C ALA A 374 25.20 -12.15 -9.10
N LEU A 375 24.81 -11.11 -9.87
CA LEU A 375 25.74 -10.10 -10.38
C LEU A 375 26.47 -9.37 -9.25
N LEU A 376 25.74 -8.86 -8.25
CA LEU A 376 26.32 -8.09 -7.15
C LEU A 376 27.28 -8.94 -6.32
N ILE A 377 26.95 -10.21 -6.05
CA ILE A 377 27.84 -11.17 -5.41
C ILE A 377 29.12 -11.37 -6.24
N ALA A 378 28.97 -11.59 -7.55
CA ALA A 378 30.13 -11.76 -8.46
C ALA A 378 31.01 -10.50 -8.54
N ARG A 379 30.44 -9.30 -8.28
CA ARG A 379 31.17 -8.03 -8.19
C ARG A 379 31.73 -7.74 -6.80
N GLY A 380 31.64 -8.69 -5.86
CA GLY A 380 32.26 -8.63 -4.54
C GLY A 380 31.42 -7.94 -3.46
N ALA A 381 30.11 -7.89 -3.61
CA ALA A 381 29.22 -7.37 -2.56
C ALA A 381 29.34 -8.20 -1.27
N ASP A 382 29.39 -7.52 -0.12
CA ASP A 382 29.38 -8.19 1.18
C ASP A 382 27.95 -8.69 1.52
N VAL A 383 27.80 -10.01 1.48
CA VAL A 383 26.53 -10.71 1.72
C VAL A 383 26.04 -10.65 3.16
N ASN A 384 26.88 -10.19 4.09
CA ASN A 384 26.59 -10.11 5.52
C ASN A 384 26.40 -8.67 6.04
N LEU A 385 26.47 -7.66 5.19
CA LEU A 385 26.15 -6.29 5.59
C LEU A 385 24.74 -6.23 6.17
N ARG A 386 24.58 -5.34 7.17
CA ARG A 386 23.28 -5.08 7.79
C ARG A 386 22.77 -3.70 7.45
N ASP A 387 21.51 -3.61 7.07
CA ASP A 387 20.82 -2.33 6.89
C ASP A 387 20.54 -1.64 8.24
N GLY A 388 19.98 -0.44 8.23
CA GLY A 388 19.67 0.34 9.43
C GLY A 388 18.62 -0.28 10.37
N ARG A 389 17.95 -1.36 9.94
CA ARG A 389 17.09 -2.20 10.80
C ARG A 389 17.75 -3.51 11.21
N GLY A 390 19.05 -3.67 10.94
CA GLY A 390 19.82 -4.86 11.25
C GLY A 390 19.56 -6.08 10.36
N ARG A 391 18.87 -5.90 9.23
CA ARG A 391 18.55 -6.99 8.29
C ARG A 391 19.72 -7.24 7.34
N THR A 392 20.00 -8.51 7.05
CA THR A 392 20.95 -8.94 6.02
C THR A 392 20.22 -9.19 4.69
N PRO A 393 20.95 -9.22 3.53
CA PRO A 393 20.33 -9.62 2.27
C PRO A 393 19.65 -10.99 2.32
N LEU A 394 20.20 -11.96 3.09
CA LEU A 394 19.58 -13.28 3.25
C LEU A 394 18.25 -13.21 3.99
N MET A 395 18.15 -12.44 5.08
CA MET A 395 16.87 -12.20 5.78
C MET A 395 15.80 -11.63 4.84
N LEU A 396 16.20 -10.70 3.97
CA LEU A 396 15.31 -10.09 3.00
C LEU A 396 14.92 -11.02 1.86
N ALA A 397 15.84 -11.87 1.37
CA ALA A 397 15.55 -12.90 0.37
C ALA A 397 14.54 -13.94 0.88
N VAL A 398 14.68 -14.38 2.14
CA VAL A 398 13.74 -15.30 2.78
C VAL A 398 12.37 -14.62 2.95
N ARG A 399 12.35 -13.39 3.49
CA ARG A 399 11.11 -12.62 3.66
C ARG A 399 10.40 -12.37 2.32
N ALA A 400 11.13 -12.14 1.23
CA ALA A 400 10.55 -11.95 -0.11
C ALA A 400 9.71 -13.14 -0.57
N CYS A 401 10.03 -14.35 -0.09
CA CYS A 401 9.29 -15.57 -0.42
C CYS A 401 8.04 -15.80 0.46
N VAL A 402 7.86 -15.06 1.55
CA VAL A 402 6.82 -15.34 2.58
C VAL A 402 5.85 -14.18 2.75
N ASP A 403 6.37 -12.94 2.71
CA ASP A 403 5.64 -11.73 3.07
C ASP A 403 6.01 -10.60 2.10
N SER A 404 5.58 -10.73 0.83
CA SER A 404 5.80 -9.71 -0.19
C SER A 404 4.68 -9.70 -1.24
N TYR A 405 4.54 -8.57 -1.96
CA TYR A 405 3.60 -8.43 -3.07
C TYR A 405 4.03 -9.22 -4.34
N TRP A 406 5.26 -9.72 -4.38
CA TRP A 406 5.84 -10.51 -5.48
C TRP A 406 6.03 -11.98 -5.10
N VAL A 407 5.27 -12.46 -4.15
CA VAL A 407 5.27 -13.87 -3.74
C VAL A 407 5.00 -14.83 -4.90
N ASP A 408 4.31 -14.40 -5.96
CA ASP A 408 4.10 -15.18 -7.17
C ASP A 408 5.41 -15.48 -7.93
N GLU A 409 6.48 -14.72 -7.66
CA GLU A 409 7.83 -14.92 -8.20
C GLU A 409 8.73 -15.72 -7.22
N GLN A 410 8.13 -16.46 -6.29
CA GLN A 410 8.82 -17.28 -5.30
C GLN A 410 9.89 -18.15 -5.93
N SER A 411 11.14 -18.01 -5.44
CA SER A 411 12.28 -18.81 -5.92
C SER A 411 13.37 -18.85 -4.85
N THR A 412 13.97 -19.99 -4.69
CA THR A 412 15.15 -20.17 -3.81
C THR A 412 16.43 -19.58 -4.38
N ALA A 413 16.43 -19.06 -5.62
CA ALA A 413 17.64 -18.66 -6.33
C ALA A 413 18.49 -17.62 -5.58
N SER A 414 17.86 -16.57 -5.03
CA SER A 414 18.59 -15.57 -4.22
C SER A 414 19.10 -16.16 -2.91
N ILE A 415 18.30 -17.00 -2.22
CA ILE A 415 18.68 -17.68 -0.97
C ILE A 415 19.91 -18.56 -1.24
N ALA A 416 19.85 -19.41 -2.27
CA ALA A 416 20.93 -20.31 -2.64
C ALA A 416 22.22 -19.55 -3.01
N ALA A 417 22.11 -18.48 -3.81
CA ALA A 417 23.25 -17.66 -4.20
C ALA A 417 23.94 -17.01 -2.99
N LEU A 418 23.15 -16.42 -2.07
CA LEU A 418 23.67 -15.80 -0.86
C LEU A 418 24.34 -16.80 0.08
N LEU A 419 23.72 -17.96 0.33
CA LEU A 419 24.29 -19.03 1.17
C LEU A 419 25.57 -19.58 0.56
N THR A 420 25.61 -19.80 -0.75
CA THR A 420 26.82 -20.24 -1.47
C THR A 420 27.96 -19.24 -1.34
N ALA A 421 27.64 -17.95 -1.29
CA ALA A 421 28.60 -16.86 -1.11
C ALA A 421 29.01 -16.65 0.37
N GLY A 422 28.52 -17.45 1.30
CA GLY A 422 28.88 -17.39 2.72
C GLY A 422 28.00 -16.45 3.57
N ALA A 423 26.76 -16.23 3.16
CA ALA A 423 25.82 -15.52 4.02
C ALA A 423 25.55 -16.29 5.30
N SER A 424 25.62 -15.59 6.47
CA SER A 424 25.27 -16.15 7.76
C SER A 424 23.76 -16.35 7.90
N VAL A 425 23.37 -17.48 8.46
CA VAL A 425 21.97 -17.77 8.83
C VAL A 425 21.55 -17.13 10.16
N ASP A 426 22.46 -16.48 10.86
CA ASP A 426 22.20 -15.86 12.16
C ASP A 426 21.12 -14.77 12.07
N GLY A 427 20.03 -14.98 12.83
CA GLY A 427 18.90 -14.07 12.90
C GLY A 427 17.94 -14.16 11.71
N VAL A 428 18.13 -15.12 10.78
CA VAL A 428 17.14 -15.45 9.77
C VAL A 428 15.95 -16.13 10.44
N PRO A 429 14.69 -15.69 10.19
CA PRO A 429 13.51 -16.37 10.70
C PRO A 429 13.49 -17.85 10.27
N TYR A 430 13.42 -18.77 11.26
CA TYR A 430 13.40 -20.20 11.00
C TYR A 430 12.48 -20.93 12.01
N PRO A 431 11.53 -21.82 11.57
CA PRO A 431 11.15 -21.98 10.16
C PRO A 431 10.55 -20.69 9.56
N SER A 432 10.87 -20.44 8.29
CA SER A 432 10.41 -19.22 7.61
C SER A 432 8.96 -19.29 7.14
N GLY A 433 8.42 -20.50 6.99
CA GLY A 433 7.13 -20.75 6.33
C GLY A 433 7.24 -21.04 4.83
N TYR A 434 8.45 -21.00 4.25
CA TYR A 434 8.72 -21.38 2.87
C TYR A 434 9.60 -22.66 2.84
N ALA A 435 8.99 -23.81 2.63
CA ALA A 435 9.61 -25.13 2.82
C ALA A 435 10.92 -25.34 2.02
N ASP A 436 10.95 -24.88 0.76
CA ASP A 436 12.15 -25.01 -0.09
C ASP A 436 13.29 -24.12 0.39
N GLY A 437 12.97 -22.93 0.92
CA GLY A 437 13.92 -22.03 1.59
C GLY A 437 14.44 -22.62 2.88
N ASP A 438 13.55 -23.18 3.71
CA ASP A 438 13.90 -23.83 4.97
C ASP A 438 14.84 -25.02 4.79
N ALA A 439 14.67 -25.81 3.69
CA ALA A 439 15.58 -26.88 3.34
C ALA A 439 17.02 -26.38 3.08
N LEU A 440 17.17 -25.24 2.39
CA LEU A 440 18.47 -24.63 2.15
C LEU A 440 19.07 -24.06 3.44
N LEU A 441 18.26 -23.38 4.26
CA LEU A 441 18.71 -22.84 5.55
C LEU A 441 19.19 -23.93 6.49
N THR A 442 18.46 -25.06 6.59
CA THR A 442 18.86 -26.24 7.37
C THR A 442 20.19 -26.80 6.92
N ALA A 443 20.41 -26.94 5.60
CA ALA A 443 21.67 -27.44 5.02
C ALA A 443 22.86 -26.53 5.38
N HIS A 444 22.62 -25.27 5.75
CA HIS A 444 23.64 -24.29 6.13
C HIS A 444 23.62 -23.96 7.64
N GLY A 445 22.96 -24.79 8.46
CA GLY A 445 23.07 -24.76 9.91
C GLY A 445 22.01 -23.94 10.64
N ALA A 446 20.91 -23.56 9.99
CA ALA A 446 19.76 -22.98 10.70
C ALA A 446 19.08 -24.04 11.61
N THR A 447 18.74 -23.66 12.85
CA THR A 447 18.14 -24.55 13.87
C THR A 447 16.96 -23.91 14.57
#